data_9955c0376a50ed7c00176e2ca43d6165
#
_entry.id   9955c0376a50ed7c00176e2ca43d6165
#
_cell.length_a   1.000
_cell.length_b   1.000
_cell.length_c   1.000
_cell.angle_alpha   90.00
_cell.angle_beta   90.00
_cell.angle_gamma   90.00
#
_symmetry.space_group_name_H-M   'P 1'
#
loop_
_entity.id
_entity.type
_entity.pdbx_description
1 polymer ?
#
loop_
_entity_poly.entity_id
_entity_poly.type
_entity_poly.pdbx_seq_one_letter_code
_entity_poly.pdbx_strand_id
1 'polypeptide(L)'
;MRKVLGIYGSPNAHWVGDGFPVRSLFSHATHGDHVSPFLLLDYAGPADFTLTREPRGIGVHPHRGFETVTIVYQGEVEHRDSTGRGGVIGPGDVQWMTAAGGILHEESHSKAFTRSGGIRQRRVDGNGGPVCIA
;
A
#
# COMPACT_ATOMS: atom_id res chain seq x y z
N MET A 1 -13.77 13.05 -27.89
CA MET A 1 -14.02 13.75 -26.59
C MET A 1 -13.96 12.72 -25.47
N ARG A 2 -13.18 12.96 -24.41
CA ARG A 2 -13.13 12.05 -23.25
C ARG A 2 -14.40 12.21 -22.42
N LYS A 3 -14.96 11.10 -21.93
CA LYS A 3 -16.18 11.10 -21.11
C LYS A 3 -15.82 10.66 -19.70
N VAL A 4 -16.47 11.23 -18.69
CA VAL A 4 -16.47 10.68 -17.32
C VAL A 4 -17.41 9.48 -17.32
N LEU A 5 -16.88 8.30 -16.96
CA LEU A 5 -17.66 7.05 -16.93
C LEU A 5 -18.42 6.90 -15.61
N GLY A 6 -17.91 7.46 -14.52
CA GLY A 6 -18.55 7.41 -13.22
C GLY A 6 -17.79 8.22 -12.17
N ILE A 7 -18.45 8.48 -11.06
CA ILE A 7 -17.87 9.04 -9.85
C ILE A 7 -18.26 8.08 -8.71
N TYR A 8 -17.28 7.54 -8.03
CA TYR A 8 -17.48 6.55 -6.98
C TYR A 8 -17.14 7.16 -5.63
N GLY A 9 -17.96 6.91 -4.64
CA GLY A 9 -17.71 7.34 -3.26
C GLY A 9 -16.53 6.57 -2.65
N SER A 10 -15.91 7.17 -1.62
CA SER A 10 -14.85 6.48 -0.88
C SER A 10 -15.43 5.27 -0.13
N PRO A 11 -14.93 4.06 -0.34
CA PRO A 11 -15.39 2.88 0.38
C PRO A 11 -14.98 2.91 1.86
N ASN A 12 -15.58 2.02 2.65
CA ASN A 12 -15.20 1.83 4.05
C ASN A 12 -13.76 1.32 4.14
N ALA A 13 -13.05 1.76 5.16
CA ALA A 13 -11.71 1.26 5.45
C ALA A 13 -11.78 -0.17 6.02
N HIS A 14 -10.78 -0.98 5.69
CA HIS A 14 -10.52 -2.27 6.30
C HIS A 14 -9.01 -2.43 6.53
N TRP A 15 -8.64 -3.41 7.33
CA TRP A 15 -7.23 -3.66 7.62
C TRP A 15 -6.64 -4.70 6.67
N VAL A 16 -5.46 -4.40 6.14
CA VAL A 16 -4.58 -5.37 5.48
C VAL A 16 -3.41 -5.63 6.43
N GLY A 17 -3.38 -6.86 6.97
CA GLY A 17 -2.56 -7.15 8.13
C GLY A 17 -2.95 -6.29 9.34
N ASP A 18 -1.97 -5.93 10.16
CA ASP A 18 -2.13 -5.00 11.29
C ASP A 18 -1.43 -3.64 11.06
N GLY A 19 -0.86 -3.46 9.86
CA GLY A 19 -0.09 -2.27 9.48
C GLY A 19 -0.80 -1.31 8.54
N PHE A 20 -1.80 -1.74 7.78
CA PHE A 20 -2.34 -0.94 6.69
C PHE A 20 -3.86 -0.81 6.75
N PRO A 21 -4.41 0.32 7.25
CA PRO A 21 -5.83 0.63 7.14
C PRO A 21 -6.13 1.15 5.73
N VAL A 22 -6.65 0.31 4.86
CA VAL A 22 -6.85 0.63 3.44
C VAL A 22 -8.30 0.90 3.08
N ARG A 23 -8.48 1.66 1.99
CA ARG A 23 -9.71 1.76 1.21
C ARG A 23 -9.41 1.29 -0.19
N SER A 24 -10.04 0.20 -0.62
CA SER A 24 -9.93 -0.28 -2.00
C SER A 24 -10.78 0.60 -2.90
N LEU A 25 -10.15 1.56 -3.55
CA LEU A 25 -10.84 2.55 -4.40
C LEU A 25 -11.47 1.90 -5.62
N PHE A 26 -10.83 0.89 -6.16
CA PHE A 26 -11.40 -0.03 -7.13
C PHE A 26 -10.73 -1.40 -7.05
N SER A 27 -11.42 -2.40 -7.55
CA SER A 27 -10.87 -3.73 -7.79
C SER A 27 -11.37 -4.28 -9.12
N HIS A 28 -10.72 -5.32 -9.63
CA HIS A 28 -11.18 -6.03 -10.82
C HIS A 28 -12.63 -6.52 -10.66
N ALA A 29 -13.01 -6.97 -9.48
CA ALA A 29 -14.36 -7.45 -9.21
C ALA A 29 -15.44 -6.34 -9.22
N THR A 30 -15.05 -5.09 -8.94
CA THR A 30 -16.00 -3.96 -8.87
C THR A 30 -16.02 -3.11 -10.13
N HIS A 31 -14.89 -2.94 -10.79
CA HIS A 31 -14.74 -1.99 -11.89
C HIS A 31 -13.91 -2.55 -13.07
N GLY A 32 -13.70 -3.87 -13.14
CA GLY A 32 -12.80 -4.50 -14.11
C GLY A 32 -13.00 -4.07 -15.56
N ASP A 33 -14.26 -3.90 -15.99
CA ASP A 33 -14.59 -3.47 -17.34
C ASP A 33 -14.11 -2.06 -17.70
N HIS A 34 -13.85 -1.22 -16.70
CA HIS A 34 -13.48 0.18 -16.88
C HIS A 34 -12.03 0.49 -16.55
N VAL A 35 -11.41 -0.29 -15.67
CA VAL A 35 -10.08 0.01 -15.13
C VAL A 35 -8.98 -0.90 -15.66
N SER A 36 -9.34 -1.96 -16.41
CA SER A 36 -8.35 -2.84 -17.03
C SER A 36 -7.29 -2.02 -17.80
N PRO A 37 -5.99 -2.33 -17.66
CA PRO A 37 -5.40 -3.53 -17.07
C PRO A 37 -5.13 -3.49 -15.56
N PHE A 38 -5.57 -2.45 -14.85
CA PHE A 38 -5.39 -2.34 -13.40
C PHE A 38 -6.34 -3.29 -12.67
N LEU A 39 -5.80 -4.04 -11.70
CA LEU A 39 -6.55 -5.04 -10.93
C LEU A 39 -7.09 -4.48 -9.63
N LEU A 40 -6.34 -3.60 -8.97
CA LEU A 40 -6.65 -3.10 -7.63
C LEU A 40 -5.99 -1.73 -7.43
N LEU A 41 -6.66 -0.85 -6.70
CA LEU A 41 -6.07 0.35 -6.13
C LEU A 41 -6.48 0.47 -4.67
N ASP A 42 -5.53 0.20 -3.79
CA ASP A 42 -5.68 0.39 -2.36
C ASP A 42 -5.02 1.70 -1.92
N TYR A 43 -5.75 2.46 -1.16
CA TYR A 43 -5.27 3.67 -0.51
C TYR A 43 -5.21 3.44 0.99
N ALA A 44 -4.02 3.27 1.53
CA ALA A 44 -3.81 3.24 2.96
C ALA A 44 -3.84 4.69 3.47
N GLY A 45 -4.94 5.07 4.07
CA GLY A 45 -5.15 6.42 4.60
C GLY A 45 -4.23 6.73 5.77
N PRO A 46 -4.08 8.02 6.12
CA PRO A 46 -3.31 8.39 7.28
C PRO A 46 -3.93 7.78 8.54
N ALA A 47 -3.08 7.19 9.37
CA ALA A 47 -3.46 6.65 10.67
C ALA A 47 -2.34 6.89 11.68
N ASP A 48 -2.73 7.15 12.93
CA ASP A 48 -1.79 7.24 14.03
C ASP A 48 -1.51 5.83 14.58
N PHE A 49 -0.25 5.47 14.65
CA PHE A 49 0.19 4.20 15.21
C PHE A 49 0.86 4.40 16.56
N THR A 50 0.47 3.60 17.52
CA THR A 50 1.18 3.54 18.81
C THR A 50 2.55 2.89 18.62
N LEU A 51 3.53 3.31 19.42
CA LEU A 51 4.85 2.68 19.49
C LEU A 51 4.72 1.18 19.76
N THR A 52 5.46 0.39 19.01
CA THR A 52 5.56 -1.06 19.25
C THR A 52 7.03 -1.49 19.15
N ARG A 53 7.34 -2.68 19.70
CA ARG A 53 8.67 -3.27 19.56
C ARG A 53 8.84 -3.89 18.18
N GLU A 54 7.80 -4.57 17.72
CA GLU A 54 7.77 -5.26 16.44
C GLU A 54 7.04 -4.42 15.40
N PRO A 55 7.55 -4.35 14.16
CA PRO A 55 6.87 -3.71 13.06
C PRO A 55 5.50 -4.32 12.79
N ARG A 56 4.52 -3.47 12.53
CA ARG A 56 3.22 -3.88 12.01
C ARG A 56 3.29 -4.00 10.50
N GLY A 57 2.47 -4.88 9.93
CA GLY A 57 2.49 -5.07 8.49
C GLY A 57 1.57 -6.18 8.03
N ILE A 58 1.84 -6.66 6.84
CA ILE A 58 1.26 -7.87 6.28
C ILE A 58 2.37 -8.92 6.14
N GLY A 59 2.13 -10.10 6.70
CA GLY A 59 3.05 -11.22 6.63
C GLY A 59 3.24 -11.75 5.20
N VAL A 60 4.07 -12.77 5.06
CA VAL A 60 4.41 -13.36 3.77
C VAL A 60 3.16 -13.82 3.03
N HIS A 61 3.00 -13.32 1.81
CA HIS A 61 1.89 -13.64 0.91
C HIS A 61 2.37 -13.70 -0.55
N PRO A 62 1.62 -14.42 -1.44
CA PRO A 62 2.04 -14.65 -2.81
C PRO A 62 1.43 -13.64 -3.79
N HIS A 63 2.21 -13.33 -4.84
CA HIS A 63 1.72 -12.71 -6.06
C HIS A 63 2.18 -13.51 -7.28
N ARG A 64 1.40 -13.51 -8.35
CA ARG A 64 1.74 -14.18 -9.60
C ARG A 64 1.04 -13.53 -10.79
N GLY A 65 1.80 -13.27 -11.84
CA GLY A 65 1.26 -12.89 -13.15
C GLY A 65 0.91 -11.40 -13.29
N PHE A 66 1.19 -10.58 -12.28
CA PHE A 66 0.97 -9.13 -12.33
C PHE A 66 2.09 -8.36 -11.61
N GLU A 67 1.97 -7.08 -11.56
CA GLU A 67 2.92 -6.19 -10.89
C GLU A 67 2.24 -5.48 -9.72
N THR A 68 3.00 -5.23 -8.67
CA THR A 68 2.58 -4.38 -7.57
C THR A 68 3.42 -3.11 -7.53
N VAL A 69 2.77 -1.99 -7.28
CA VAL A 69 3.42 -0.69 -7.16
C VAL A 69 2.99 -0.05 -5.85
N THR A 70 3.94 0.16 -4.96
CA THR A 70 3.71 0.86 -3.69
C THR A 70 4.33 2.24 -3.77
N ILE A 71 3.52 3.29 -3.57
CA ILE A 71 3.94 4.69 -3.53
C ILE A 71 3.75 5.19 -2.13
N VAL A 72 4.81 5.68 -1.49
CA VAL A 72 4.75 6.20 -0.13
C VAL A 72 4.64 7.73 -0.16
N TYR A 73 3.57 8.26 0.42
CA TYR A 73 3.40 9.71 0.63
C TYR A 73 3.86 10.14 2.01
N GLN A 74 3.68 9.26 3.00
CA GLN A 74 4.08 9.51 4.40
C GLN A 74 4.41 8.18 5.08
N GLY A 75 5.30 8.22 6.07
CA GLY A 75 5.75 7.03 6.78
C GLY A 75 6.86 6.30 6.02
N GLU A 76 7.07 5.06 6.40
CA GLU A 76 8.07 4.19 5.79
C GLU A 76 7.54 2.76 5.71
N VAL A 77 7.79 2.11 4.59
CA VAL A 77 7.47 0.70 4.34
C VAL A 77 8.75 -0.08 4.10
N GLU A 78 8.94 -1.15 4.85
CA GLU A 78 9.99 -2.14 4.64
C GLU A 78 9.40 -3.32 3.87
N HIS A 79 10.03 -3.69 2.78
CA HIS A 79 9.66 -4.80 1.92
C HIS A 79 10.77 -5.86 1.91
N ARG A 80 10.36 -7.13 1.83
CA ARG A 80 11.25 -8.27 1.58
C ARG A 80 10.55 -9.29 0.70
N ASP A 81 11.32 -9.96 -0.15
CA ASP A 81 10.77 -10.95 -1.05
C ASP A 81 11.60 -12.24 -1.13
N SER A 82 11.01 -13.27 -1.74
CA SER A 82 11.60 -14.60 -1.88
C SER A 82 12.81 -14.67 -2.83
N THR A 83 13.13 -13.59 -3.55
CA THR A 83 14.35 -13.51 -4.36
C THR A 83 15.56 -13.02 -3.55
N GLY A 84 15.35 -12.71 -2.27
CA GLY A 84 16.37 -12.15 -1.38
C GLY A 84 16.53 -10.64 -1.52
N ARG A 85 15.64 -9.98 -2.26
CA ARG A 85 15.60 -8.52 -2.37
C ARG A 85 14.72 -7.93 -1.28
N GLY A 86 14.97 -6.68 -0.96
CA GLY A 86 14.22 -5.93 0.01
C GLY A 86 14.81 -4.54 0.22
N GLY A 87 14.11 -3.75 1.00
CA GLY A 87 14.54 -2.39 1.32
C GLY A 87 13.46 -1.62 2.05
N VAL A 88 13.79 -0.40 2.39
CA VAL A 88 12.86 0.56 2.99
C VAL A 88 12.61 1.67 1.99
N ILE A 89 11.35 1.99 1.79
CA ILE A 89 10.90 3.14 1.01
C ILE A 89 10.20 4.15 1.90
N GLY A 90 10.45 5.43 1.66
CA GLY A 90 9.90 6.56 2.39
C GLY A 90 9.15 7.55 1.49
N PRO A 91 8.78 8.74 2.01
CA PRO A 91 7.98 9.70 1.27
C PRO A 91 8.61 10.10 -0.07
N GLY A 92 7.85 9.91 -1.14
CA GLY A 92 8.27 10.17 -2.53
C GLY A 92 8.90 8.97 -3.23
N ASP A 93 9.19 7.90 -2.49
CA ASP A 93 9.73 6.68 -3.09
C ASP A 93 8.63 5.79 -3.66
N VAL A 94 9.04 4.96 -4.61
CA VAL A 94 8.19 3.97 -5.27
C VAL A 94 8.89 2.62 -5.25
N GLN A 95 8.17 1.59 -4.81
CA GLN A 95 8.57 0.22 -5.00
C GLN A 95 7.75 -0.40 -6.13
N TRP A 96 8.43 -0.96 -7.11
CA TRP A 96 7.83 -1.67 -8.22
C TRP A 96 8.30 -3.11 -8.22
N MET A 97 7.38 -4.06 -8.10
CA MET A 97 7.69 -5.49 -8.06
C MET A 97 6.94 -6.23 -9.16
N THR A 98 7.67 -6.90 -10.05
CA THR A 98 7.13 -7.79 -11.06
C THR A 98 7.09 -9.21 -10.51
N ALA A 99 5.90 -9.74 -10.28
CA ALA A 99 5.73 -11.07 -9.69
C ALA A 99 6.01 -12.22 -10.68
N ALA A 100 5.93 -11.96 -11.99
CA ALA A 100 6.20 -12.93 -13.05
C ALA A 100 5.56 -14.30 -12.78
N GLY A 101 6.37 -15.37 -12.71
CA GLY A 101 5.92 -16.75 -12.45
C GLY A 101 5.52 -17.04 -11.01
N GLY A 102 5.74 -16.08 -10.11
CA GLY A 102 5.39 -16.16 -8.70
C GLY A 102 6.48 -15.59 -7.79
N ILE A 103 6.08 -14.84 -6.79
CA ILE A 103 6.94 -14.28 -5.75
C ILE A 103 6.18 -14.31 -4.43
N LEU A 104 6.90 -14.59 -3.35
CA LEU A 104 6.41 -14.38 -1.99
C LEU A 104 7.03 -13.09 -1.48
N HIS A 105 6.24 -12.23 -0.86
CA HIS A 105 6.77 -11.05 -0.22
C HIS A 105 6.03 -10.71 1.08
N GLU A 106 6.63 -9.86 1.87
CA GLU A 106 6.07 -9.26 3.07
C GLU A 106 6.33 -7.75 3.06
N GLU A 107 5.42 -7.03 3.67
CA GLU A 107 5.53 -5.58 3.83
C GLU A 107 5.20 -5.20 5.27
N SER A 108 6.01 -4.34 5.84
CA SER A 108 5.81 -3.84 7.21
C SER A 108 6.21 -2.38 7.33
N HIS A 109 5.81 -1.75 8.41
CA HIS A 109 6.43 -0.49 8.81
C HIS A 109 7.92 -0.71 9.03
N SER A 110 8.76 0.26 8.67
CA SER A 110 10.18 0.16 8.99
C SER A 110 10.40 0.12 10.50
N LYS A 111 11.53 -0.45 10.91
CA LYS A 111 11.92 -0.43 12.34
C LYS A 111 12.08 0.98 12.89
N ALA A 112 12.57 1.91 12.07
CA ALA A 112 12.72 3.31 12.44
C ALA A 112 11.35 3.97 12.68
N PHE A 113 10.43 3.82 11.74
CA PHE A 113 9.06 4.31 11.87
C PHE A 113 8.33 3.72 13.08
N THR A 114 8.45 2.41 13.29
CA THR A 114 7.84 1.69 14.41
C THR A 114 8.29 2.22 15.78
N ARG A 115 9.56 2.58 15.91
CA ARG A 115 10.17 3.07 17.15
C ARG A 115 10.01 4.58 17.37
N SER A 116 9.83 5.34 16.31
CA SER A 116 9.63 6.80 16.39
C SER A 116 8.20 7.20 16.73
N GLY A 117 7.27 6.25 16.74
CA GLY A 117 5.85 6.50 16.98
C GLY A 117 5.12 7.06 15.79
N GLY A 118 5.64 6.81 14.62
CA GLY A 118 5.18 7.50 13.42
C GLY A 118 5.33 9.02 13.61
N ILE A 119 5.80 9.72 12.66
CA ILE A 119 5.78 11.18 12.74
C ILE A 119 4.34 11.55 13.11
N ARG A 120 4.15 12.24 14.24
CA ARG A 120 2.90 12.97 14.48
C ARG A 120 2.67 13.72 13.18
N GLN A 121 1.76 13.22 12.37
CA GLN A 121 1.36 13.94 11.19
C GLN A 121 0.81 15.28 11.71
N ARG A 122 1.62 16.33 11.65
CA ARG A 122 1.03 17.66 11.56
C ARG A 122 0.02 17.48 10.43
N ARG A 123 -1.25 17.71 10.74
CA ARG A 123 -2.27 17.93 9.73
C ARG A 123 -1.69 18.92 8.74
N VAL A 124 -1.13 18.40 7.68
CA VAL A 124 -1.03 19.12 6.43
C VAL A 124 -2.32 18.72 5.74
N ASP A 125 -3.19 19.66 5.58
CA ASP A 125 -4.47 19.51 4.92
C ASP A 125 -4.25 18.75 3.61
N GLY A 126 -4.73 17.53 3.53
CA GLY A 126 -4.72 16.75 2.29
C GLY A 126 -3.81 15.50 2.29
N ASN A 127 -4.44 14.38 2.46
CA ASN A 127 -4.13 13.08 1.86
C ASN A 127 -2.66 12.61 1.88
N GLY A 128 -2.31 11.78 2.84
CA GLY A 128 -1.01 11.13 2.79
C GLY A 128 -0.96 9.82 3.56
N GLY A 129 -0.97 8.73 2.84
CA GLY A 129 -0.65 7.38 3.26
C GLY A 129 -0.02 6.65 2.08
N PRO A 130 0.52 5.45 2.23
CA PRO A 130 0.98 4.67 1.09
C PRO A 130 -0.21 4.33 0.19
N VAL A 131 0.03 4.35 -1.12
CA VAL A 131 -0.92 3.87 -2.13
C VAL A 131 -0.31 2.64 -2.77
N CYS A 132 -1.04 1.54 -2.76
CA CYS A 132 -0.68 0.33 -3.48
C CYS A 132 -1.55 0.20 -4.73
N ILE A 133 -0.93 -0.06 -5.86
CA ILE A 133 -1.58 -0.31 -7.16
C ILE A 133 -1.14 -1.71 -7.61
N ALA A 134 -2.06 -2.53 -7.97
CA ALA A 134 -1.82 -3.84 -8.57
C ALA A 134 -2.57 -4.02 -9.89
#